data_c25e76d30983a6a5c62c8f3af67c8d3d
#
_entry.id   c25e76d30983a6a5c62c8f3af67c8d3d
#
_cell.length_a   1.000
_cell.length_b   1.000
_cell.length_c   1.000
_cell.angle_alpha   90.00
_cell.angle_beta   90.00
_cell.angle_gamma   90.00
#
_symmetry.space_group_name_H-M   'P 1'
#
loop_
_entity.id
_entity.type
_entity.pdbx_description
1 polymer ?
#
loop_
_entity_poly.entity_id
_entity_poly.type
_entity_poly.pdbx_seq_one_letter_code
_entity_poly.pdbx_strand_id
1 'polypeptide(L)'
;MSQKKIIPFINGENELSSSIVTLADRYCCEGADSLYLYNFTGDEASHEEFLHTLREIEKDIDIPFMAGVHVNRFEDAKKALYTGASRIVMRRAVLPVEKELTEILARFDKDKLAIEIDMQRDPHTAEQLNQYYDMGFGMVILKHVDVTEKLIQAVSGCKAEVLIRDGLIRNDLAELMGLDKVLGVSTNYFEEKDIYKAKRSLKENGIDVAVFESAVDFADFKLMDNGLIPAVVQDYRTNEVLMVAYMNEESFRHTLETGKMTYYSRS
;
A
#
# COMPACT_ATOMS: atom_id res chain seq x y z
N MET A 1 -11.70 12.52 8.19
CA MET A 1 -10.62 12.26 7.20
C MET A 1 -10.40 10.76 7.14
N SER A 2 -10.07 10.19 6.01
CA SER A 2 -9.69 8.76 5.95
C SER A 2 -8.29 8.60 6.53
N GLN A 3 -8.03 7.49 7.21
CA GLN A 3 -6.69 7.15 7.70
C GLN A 3 -5.68 7.16 6.56
N LYS A 4 -4.50 7.70 6.83
CA LYS A 4 -3.38 7.73 5.88
C LYS A 4 -2.76 6.35 5.77
N LYS A 5 -2.22 6.02 4.59
CA LYS A 5 -1.74 4.68 4.25
C LYS A 5 -0.26 4.65 3.93
N ILE A 6 0.40 3.58 4.36
CA ILE A 6 1.74 3.22 3.90
C ILE A 6 1.58 2.08 2.90
N ILE A 7 1.99 2.34 1.65
CA ILE A 7 1.79 1.46 0.50
C ILE A 7 3.15 1.16 -0.15
N PRO A 8 3.91 0.18 0.31
CA PRO A 8 5.16 -0.19 -0.34
C PRO A 8 4.94 -0.52 -1.81
N PHE A 9 5.92 -0.19 -2.65
CA PHE A 9 5.88 -0.62 -4.04
C PHE A 9 6.85 -1.77 -4.33
N ILE A 10 6.51 -2.59 -5.29
CA ILE A 10 7.35 -3.67 -5.79
C ILE A 10 7.50 -3.49 -7.30
N ASN A 11 8.74 -3.32 -7.72
CA ASN A 11 9.07 -3.30 -9.13
C ASN A 11 9.22 -4.74 -9.63
N GLY A 12 8.36 -5.15 -10.56
CA GLY A 12 8.40 -6.46 -11.20
C GLY A 12 9.17 -6.48 -12.53
N GLU A 13 9.73 -5.34 -12.96
CA GLU A 13 10.50 -5.27 -14.19
C GLU A 13 11.84 -6.01 -14.02
N ASN A 14 12.07 -7.07 -14.81
CA ASN A 14 13.27 -7.93 -14.77
C ASN A 14 13.50 -8.67 -13.43
N GLU A 15 12.45 -8.86 -12.63
CA GLU A 15 12.51 -9.62 -11.37
C GLU A 15 11.87 -11.00 -11.50
N LEU A 16 12.34 -11.96 -10.71
CA LEU A 16 11.74 -13.27 -10.66
C LEU A 16 10.40 -13.24 -9.91
N SER A 17 9.40 -13.95 -10.41
CA SER A 17 8.08 -14.07 -9.79
C SER A 17 8.15 -14.47 -8.31
N SER A 18 9.01 -15.43 -7.96
CA SER A 18 9.21 -15.86 -6.57
C SER A 18 9.74 -14.76 -5.65
N SER A 19 10.58 -13.87 -6.17
CA SER A 19 11.11 -12.73 -5.40
C SER A 19 10.01 -11.70 -5.14
N ILE A 20 9.15 -11.46 -6.13
CA ILE A 20 8.02 -10.53 -6.03
C ILE A 20 7.00 -11.05 -4.98
N VAL A 21 6.65 -12.34 -5.04
CA VAL A 21 5.72 -12.99 -4.09
C VAL A 21 6.28 -12.92 -2.67
N THR A 22 7.55 -13.31 -2.47
CA THR A 22 8.21 -13.27 -1.15
C THR A 22 8.23 -11.85 -0.57
N LEU A 23 8.47 -10.84 -1.41
CA LEU A 23 8.50 -9.45 -0.96
C LEU A 23 7.10 -8.93 -0.63
N ALA A 24 6.08 -9.34 -1.39
CA ALA A 24 4.68 -8.99 -1.13
C ALA A 24 4.20 -9.56 0.21
N ASP A 25 4.46 -10.84 0.47
CA ASP A 25 4.16 -11.51 1.74
C ASP A 25 4.87 -10.81 2.91
N ARG A 26 6.16 -10.50 2.73
CA ARG A 26 6.92 -9.78 3.77
C ARG A 26 6.30 -8.43 4.12
N TYR A 27 5.96 -7.60 3.13
CA TYR A 27 5.33 -6.30 3.41
C TYR A 27 3.94 -6.43 4.03
N CYS A 28 3.16 -7.44 3.63
CA CYS A 28 1.90 -7.77 4.26
C CYS A 28 2.10 -8.08 5.76
N CYS A 29 3.05 -8.96 6.10
CA CYS A 29 3.39 -9.33 7.48
C CYS A 29 4.01 -8.18 8.28
N GLU A 30 4.65 -7.22 7.64
CA GLU A 30 5.26 -6.03 8.26
C GLU A 30 4.25 -4.89 8.48
N GLY A 31 2.98 -5.05 8.07
CA GLY A 31 1.90 -4.12 8.38
C GLY A 31 1.64 -3.05 7.32
N ALA A 32 1.96 -3.32 6.06
CA ALA A 32 1.53 -2.47 4.96
C ALA A 32 0.00 -2.38 4.88
N ASP A 33 -0.53 -1.23 4.48
CA ASP A 33 -1.98 -1.04 4.32
C ASP A 33 -2.49 -1.49 2.95
N SER A 34 -1.60 -1.54 1.97
CA SER A 34 -1.82 -1.98 0.59
C SER A 34 -0.45 -2.15 -0.08
N LEU A 35 -0.42 -2.74 -1.27
CA LEU A 35 0.79 -2.81 -2.09
C LEU A 35 0.58 -2.10 -3.43
N TYR A 36 1.67 -1.59 -4.00
CA TYR A 36 1.71 -1.15 -5.39
C TYR A 36 2.73 -1.98 -6.16
N LEU A 37 2.24 -2.97 -6.93
CA LEU A 37 3.08 -3.82 -7.77
C LEU A 37 3.04 -3.31 -9.20
N TYR A 38 4.18 -3.22 -9.87
CA TYR A 38 4.19 -2.74 -11.25
C TYR A 38 5.20 -3.44 -12.14
N ASN A 39 4.81 -3.62 -13.39
CA ASN A 39 5.66 -3.97 -14.52
C ASN A 39 5.12 -3.22 -15.76
N PHE A 40 5.86 -2.24 -16.23
CA PHE A 40 5.47 -1.42 -17.40
C PHE A 40 6.23 -1.80 -18.67
N THR A 41 6.87 -2.98 -18.70
CA THR A 41 7.49 -3.48 -19.93
C THR A 41 6.43 -3.74 -20.98
N GLY A 42 6.74 -3.42 -22.23
CA GLY A 42 5.84 -3.64 -23.37
C GLY A 42 5.93 -5.06 -23.96
N ASP A 43 6.71 -5.94 -23.36
CA ASP A 43 6.87 -7.32 -23.79
C ASP A 43 5.68 -8.18 -23.32
N GLU A 44 5.03 -8.89 -24.24
CA GLU A 44 3.82 -9.67 -23.96
C GLU A 44 4.10 -10.86 -23.02
N ALA A 45 5.25 -11.53 -23.15
CA ALA A 45 5.61 -12.65 -22.31
C ALA A 45 5.83 -12.20 -20.86
N SER A 46 6.58 -11.11 -20.65
CA SER A 46 6.79 -10.50 -19.35
C SER A 46 5.48 -9.99 -18.72
N HIS A 47 4.58 -9.46 -19.55
CA HIS A 47 3.25 -9.01 -19.10
C HIS A 47 2.40 -10.18 -18.57
N GLU A 48 2.27 -11.28 -19.33
CA GLU A 48 1.50 -12.45 -18.90
C GLU A 48 2.12 -13.14 -17.68
N GLU A 49 3.44 -13.23 -17.57
CA GLU A 49 4.14 -13.74 -16.38
C GLU A 49 3.83 -12.87 -15.16
N PHE A 50 3.87 -11.55 -15.31
CA PHE A 50 3.54 -10.65 -14.22
C PHE A 50 2.07 -10.78 -13.77
N LEU A 51 1.13 -10.91 -14.70
CA LEU A 51 -0.28 -11.16 -14.37
C LEU A 51 -0.47 -12.50 -13.63
N HIS A 52 0.31 -13.53 -13.98
CA HIS A 52 0.31 -14.79 -13.23
C HIS A 52 0.81 -14.58 -11.81
N THR A 53 1.92 -13.87 -11.63
CA THR A 53 2.49 -13.53 -10.31
C THR A 53 1.48 -12.76 -9.45
N LEU A 54 0.74 -11.81 -10.02
CA LEU A 54 -0.30 -11.08 -9.29
C LEU A 54 -1.42 -11.99 -8.77
N ARG A 55 -1.82 -13.03 -9.54
CA ARG A 55 -2.82 -14.02 -9.09
C ARG A 55 -2.31 -14.94 -7.99
N GLU A 56 -1.01 -15.19 -7.93
CA GLU A 56 -0.39 -15.92 -6.82
C GLU A 56 -0.41 -15.05 -5.56
N ILE A 57 0.01 -13.79 -5.68
CA ILE A 57 0.03 -12.83 -4.58
C ILE A 57 -1.38 -12.65 -3.99
N GLU A 58 -2.42 -12.53 -4.82
CA GLU A 58 -3.81 -12.36 -4.36
C GLU A 58 -4.26 -13.49 -3.43
N LYS A 59 -3.75 -14.70 -3.62
CA LYS A 59 -4.09 -15.85 -2.76
C LYS A 59 -3.35 -15.84 -1.43
N ASP A 60 -2.17 -15.25 -1.39
CA ASP A 60 -1.26 -15.34 -0.26
C ASP A 60 -1.35 -14.14 0.69
N ILE A 61 -1.66 -12.94 0.17
CA ILE A 61 -1.75 -11.72 1.00
C ILE A 61 -3.19 -11.38 1.39
N ASP A 62 -3.35 -10.68 2.51
CA ASP A 62 -4.66 -10.25 3.05
C ASP A 62 -4.94 -8.76 2.89
N ILE A 63 -4.02 -8.04 2.27
CA ILE A 63 -4.14 -6.62 2.03
C ILE A 63 -4.39 -6.36 0.54
N PRO A 64 -5.14 -5.30 0.18
CA PRO A 64 -5.37 -4.98 -1.22
C PRO A 64 -4.07 -4.59 -1.92
N PHE A 65 -4.02 -4.75 -3.23
CA PHE A 65 -2.91 -4.24 -4.04
C PHE A 65 -3.40 -3.51 -5.29
N MET A 66 -2.57 -2.61 -5.79
CA MET A 66 -2.73 -1.94 -7.07
C MET A 66 -1.74 -2.54 -8.07
N ALA A 67 -2.17 -2.69 -9.33
CA ALA A 67 -1.33 -3.22 -10.41
C ALA A 67 -0.99 -2.12 -11.43
N GLY A 68 0.29 -1.78 -11.53
CA GLY A 68 0.83 -0.94 -12.59
C GLY A 68 1.25 -1.79 -13.77
N VAL A 69 0.61 -1.61 -14.91
CA VAL A 69 0.88 -2.42 -16.11
C VAL A 69 0.95 -1.55 -17.35
N HIS A 70 1.65 -2.06 -18.36
CA HIS A 70 1.57 -1.48 -19.70
C HIS A 70 0.23 -1.84 -20.32
N VAL A 71 -0.57 -0.83 -20.63
CA VAL A 71 -1.92 -0.98 -21.20
C VAL A 71 -1.93 -0.43 -22.60
N ASN A 72 -2.21 -1.27 -23.59
CA ASN A 72 -2.39 -0.86 -24.98
C ASN A 72 -3.87 -0.84 -25.39
N ARG A 73 -4.68 -1.73 -24.81
CA ARG A 73 -6.09 -1.93 -25.16
C ARG A 73 -6.91 -2.29 -23.92
N PHE A 74 -8.22 -2.23 -24.06
CA PHE A 74 -9.16 -2.55 -22.97
C PHE A 74 -8.90 -3.92 -22.32
N GLU A 75 -8.62 -4.96 -23.11
CA GLU A 75 -8.39 -6.32 -22.59
C GLU A 75 -7.18 -6.40 -21.64
N ASP A 76 -6.15 -5.58 -21.84
CA ASP A 76 -4.96 -5.56 -20.96
C ASP A 76 -5.35 -5.03 -19.57
N ALA A 77 -6.10 -3.93 -19.49
CA ALA A 77 -6.62 -3.39 -18.24
C ALA A 77 -7.58 -4.38 -17.56
N LYS A 78 -8.46 -5.02 -18.32
CA LYS A 78 -9.40 -6.02 -17.79
C LYS A 78 -8.68 -7.24 -17.21
N LYS A 79 -7.69 -7.80 -17.91
CA LYS A 79 -6.89 -8.91 -17.41
C LYS A 79 -6.20 -8.56 -16.10
N ALA A 80 -5.64 -7.34 -15.99
CA ALA A 80 -4.97 -6.88 -14.78
C ALA A 80 -5.94 -6.74 -13.61
N LEU A 81 -7.16 -6.23 -13.79
CA LEU A 81 -8.18 -6.21 -12.72
C LEU A 81 -8.62 -7.62 -12.29
N TYR A 82 -8.69 -8.58 -13.23
CA TYR A 82 -9.05 -9.96 -12.91
C TYR A 82 -7.97 -10.75 -12.17
N THR A 83 -6.80 -10.15 -11.90
CA THR A 83 -5.81 -10.72 -10.96
C THR A 83 -6.16 -10.48 -9.49
N GLY A 84 -7.27 -9.80 -9.18
CA GLY A 84 -7.61 -9.35 -7.82
C GLY A 84 -7.13 -7.93 -7.49
N ALA A 85 -6.46 -7.25 -8.43
CA ALA A 85 -6.01 -5.88 -8.22
C ALA A 85 -7.19 -4.95 -7.89
N SER A 86 -7.06 -4.18 -6.82
CA SER A 86 -8.05 -3.19 -6.40
C SER A 86 -8.15 -2.03 -7.39
N ARG A 87 -7.04 -1.73 -8.09
CA ARG A 87 -6.91 -0.60 -9.02
C ARG A 87 -5.82 -0.87 -10.05
N ILE A 88 -6.02 -0.40 -11.28
CA ILE A 88 -5.01 -0.40 -12.33
C ILE A 88 -4.33 0.96 -12.37
N VAL A 89 -3.02 0.94 -12.43
CA VAL A 89 -2.20 2.15 -12.58
C VAL A 89 -1.64 2.20 -14.00
N MET A 90 -1.93 3.26 -14.72
CA MET A 90 -1.33 3.58 -16.00
C MET A 90 -0.24 4.63 -15.82
N ARG A 91 0.86 4.51 -16.53
CA ARG A 91 1.92 5.52 -16.50
C ARG A 91 1.65 6.59 -17.56
N ARG A 92 1.64 7.87 -17.16
CA ARG A 92 1.37 9.01 -18.07
C ARG A 92 2.22 8.99 -19.34
N ALA A 93 3.49 8.60 -19.21
CA ALA A 93 4.43 8.59 -20.33
C ALA A 93 4.14 7.53 -21.42
N VAL A 94 3.32 6.52 -21.11
CA VAL A 94 3.01 5.38 -22.00
C VAL A 94 1.51 5.05 -21.99
N LEU A 95 0.67 6.07 -21.98
CA LEU A 95 -0.78 5.89 -22.11
C LEU A 95 -1.12 5.27 -23.47
N PRO A 96 -2.19 4.46 -23.57
CA PRO A 96 -2.70 3.94 -24.82
C PRO A 96 -3.15 5.07 -25.76
N VAL A 97 -3.33 4.75 -27.03
CA VAL A 97 -3.88 5.70 -28.00
C VAL A 97 -5.27 6.17 -27.57
N GLU A 98 -5.64 7.39 -27.95
CA GLU A 98 -6.85 8.09 -27.49
C GLU A 98 -8.12 7.24 -27.57
N LYS A 99 -8.32 6.50 -28.65
CA LYS A 99 -9.47 5.62 -28.85
C LYS A 99 -9.55 4.54 -27.77
N GLU A 100 -8.44 3.84 -27.52
CA GLU A 100 -8.38 2.77 -26.52
C GLU A 100 -8.52 3.32 -25.09
N LEU A 101 -7.86 4.45 -24.82
CA LEU A 101 -7.98 5.13 -23.52
C LEU A 101 -9.44 5.53 -23.26
N THR A 102 -10.12 6.10 -24.23
CA THR A 102 -11.55 6.48 -24.11
C THR A 102 -12.42 5.26 -23.82
N GLU A 103 -12.17 4.13 -24.48
CA GLU A 103 -12.90 2.88 -24.22
C GLU A 103 -12.68 2.38 -22.79
N ILE A 104 -11.44 2.39 -22.31
CA ILE A 104 -11.09 1.97 -20.94
C ILE A 104 -11.79 2.86 -19.91
N LEU A 105 -11.68 4.18 -20.07
CA LEU A 105 -12.26 5.15 -19.13
C LEU A 105 -13.80 5.12 -19.14
N ALA A 106 -14.44 4.71 -20.23
CA ALA A 106 -15.89 4.55 -20.30
C ALA A 106 -16.41 3.26 -19.65
N ARG A 107 -15.57 2.23 -19.51
CA ARG A 107 -15.97 0.90 -19.03
C ARG A 107 -15.63 0.60 -17.59
N PHE A 108 -14.68 1.32 -17.01
CA PHE A 108 -14.28 1.13 -15.62
C PHE A 108 -14.66 2.36 -14.79
N ASP A 109 -15.08 2.09 -13.55
CA ASP A 109 -15.32 3.15 -12.58
C ASP A 109 -14.01 3.85 -12.20
N LYS A 110 -14.09 5.13 -11.84
CA LYS A 110 -12.93 5.96 -11.46
C LYS A 110 -12.08 5.35 -10.35
N ASP A 111 -12.71 4.67 -9.39
CA ASP A 111 -12.04 4.02 -8.27
C ASP A 111 -11.15 2.84 -8.70
N LYS A 112 -11.33 2.33 -9.94
CA LYS A 112 -10.52 1.27 -10.52
C LYS A 112 -9.31 1.76 -11.29
N LEU A 113 -9.20 3.06 -11.55
CA LEU A 113 -8.18 3.63 -12.41
C LEU A 113 -7.33 4.67 -11.68
N ALA A 114 -6.02 4.54 -11.82
CA ALA A 114 -5.04 5.51 -11.36
C ALA A 114 -4.05 5.87 -12.48
N ILE A 115 -3.48 7.07 -12.41
CA ILE A 115 -2.44 7.52 -13.31
C ILE A 115 -1.18 7.89 -12.54
N GLU A 116 -0.03 7.34 -12.94
CA GLU A 116 1.29 7.68 -12.39
C GLU A 116 1.94 8.78 -13.23
N ILE A 117 2.39 9.84 -12.55
CA ILE A 117 2.99 11.03 -13.14
C ILE A 117 4.35 11.29 -12.49
N ASP A 118 5.36 11.50 -13.31
CA ASP A 118 6.71 11.89 -12.87
C ASP A 118 6.79 13.42 -12.77
N MET A 119 6.65 13.96 -11.59
CA MET A 119 6.58 15.40 -11.34
C MET A 119 7.91 16.14 -11.61
N GLN A 120 9.02 15.43 -11.62
CA GLN A 120 10.31 16.03 -12.00
C GLN A 120 10.42 16.21 -13.51
N ARG A 121 9.91 15.26 -14.29
CA ARG A 121 9.97 15.29 -15.77
C ARG A 121 8.79 16.00 -16.40
N ASP A 122 7.63 15.91 -15.77
CA ASP A 122 6.35 16.42 -16.27
C ASP A 122 5.57 17.07 -15.11
N PRO A 123 5.99 18.29 -14.66
CA PRO A 123 5.34 18.97 -13.55
C PRO A 123 3.89 19.36 -13.88
N HIS A 124 2.98 19.11 -12.96
CA HIS A 124 1.55 19.38 -13.12
C HIS A 124 1.02 20.35 -12.07
N THR A 125 0.15 21.25 -12.49
CA THR A 125 -0.69 22.09 -11.62
C THR A 125 -1.95 21.33 -11.17
N ALA A 126 -2.66 21.85 -10.18
CA ALA A 126 -3.95 21.30 -9.74
C ALA A 126 -4.96 21.18 -10.92
N GLU A 127 -5.00 22.18 -11.79
CA GLU A 127 -5.88 22.17 -12.98
C GLU A 127 -5.56 21.02 -13.92
N GLN A 128 -4.29 20.79 -14.20
CA GLN A 128 -3.84 19.69 -15.05
C GLN A 128 -4.10 18.32 -14.39
N LEU A 129 -3.89 18.18 -13.09
CA LEU A 129 -4.25 16.97 -12.34
C LEU A 129 -5.76 16.69 -12.39
N ASN A 130 -6.58 17.76 -12.31
CA ASN A 130 -8.03 17.64 -12.37
C ASN A 130 -8.54 17.21 -13.73
N GLN A 131 -7.80 17.47 -14.83
CA GLN A 131 -8.15 16.95 -16.16
C GLN A 131 -8.17 15.41 -16.14
N TYR A 132 -7.22 14.74 -15.48
CA TYR A 132 -7.23 13.28 -15.34
C TYR A 132 -8.42 12.78 -14.55
N TYR A 133 -8.78 13.47 -13.46
CA TYR A 133 -9.98 13.14 -12.69
C TYR A 133 -11.24 13.27 -13.55
N ASP A 134 -11.36 14.34 -14.31
CA ASP A 134 -12.51 14.60 -15.18
C ASP A 134 -12.56 13.61 -16.36
N MET A 135 -11.41 13.10 -16.82
CA MET A 135 -11.30 12.00 -17.78
C MET A 135 -11.78 10.65 -17.22
N GLY A 136 -11.65 10.38 -15.91
CA GLY A 136 -12.07 9.12 -15.30
C GLY A 136 -11.04 8.43 -14.41
N PHE A 137 -9.93 9.08 -14.07
CA PHE A 137 -8.97 8.55 -13.10
C PHE A 137 -9.34 9.01 -11.67
N GLY A 138 -9.62 8.07 -10.78
CA GLY A 138 -9.97 8.38 -9.38
C GLY A 138 -8.75 8.68 -8.50
N MET A 139 -7.55 8.29 -8.93
CA MET A 139 -6.30 8.52 -8.19
C MET A 139 -5.20 9.03 -9.11
N VAL A 140 -4.37 9.93 -8.59
CA VAL A 140 -3.09 10.32 -9.18
C VAL A 140 -1.95 9.86 -8.28
N ILE A 141 -0.94 9.23 -8.86
CA ILE A 141 0.29 8.82 -8.18
C ILE A 141 1.40 9.75 -8.64
N LEU A 142 1.88 10.58 -7.74
CA LEU A 142 2.92 11.56 -8.03
C LEU A 142 4.27 11.04 -7.56
N LYS A 143 5.21 10.89 -8.48
CA LYS A 143 6.56 10.45 -8.14
C LYS A 143 7.61 11.54 -8.35
N HIS A 144 8.74 11.41 -7.67
CA HIS A 144 9.85 12.37 -7.67
C HIS A 144 9.38 13.79 -7.33
N VAL A 145 8.71 13.92 -6.20
CA VAL A 145 8.19 15.18 -5.69
C VAL A 145 9.15 15.77 -4.65
N ASP A 146 9.32 17.09 -4.68
CA ASP A 146 9.89 17.87 -3.58
C ASP A 146 8.77 18.63 -2.89
N VAL A 147 8.83 18.74 -1.55
CA VAL A 147 7.83 19.50 -0.78
C VAL A 147 8.06 20.99 -1.01
N THR A 148 7.29 21.54 -1.91
CA THR A 148 7.31 22.94 -2.31
C THR A 148 5.91 23.53 -2.27
N GLU A 149 5.82 24.84 -2.21
CA GLU A 149 4.53 25.54 -2.32
C GLU A 149 3.74 25.11 -3.57
N LYS A 150 4.42 24.87 -4.69
CA LYS A 150 3.80 24.42 -5.94
C LYS A 150 3.18 23.03 -5.79
N LEU A 151 3.88 22.09 -5.15
CA LEU A 151 3.34 20.76 -4.86
C LEU A 151 2.13 20.86 -3.94
N ILE A 152 2.24 21.62 -2.84
CA ILE A 152 1.16 21.80 -1.87
C ILE A 152 -0.08 22.38 -2.56
N GLN A 153 0.07 23.39 -3.40
CA GLN A 153 -1.04 23.96 -4.18
C GLN A 153 -1.63 22.96 -5.17
N ALA A 154 -0.79 22.21 -5.89
CA ALA A 154 -1.25 21.19 -6.84
C ALA A 154 -2.06 20.08 -6.15
N VAL A 155 -1.56 19.57 -5.02
CA VAL A 155 -2.21 18.52 -4.23
C VAL A 155 -3.49 19.02 -3.58
N SER A 156 -3.47 20.19 -2.92
CA SER A 156 -4.63 20.74 -2.22
C SER A 156 -5.81 21.07 -3.16
N GLY A 157 -5.52 21.45 -4.40
CA GLY A 157 -6.51 21.72 -5.43
C GLY A 157 -6.98 20.48 -6.22
N CYS A 158 -6.39 19.30 -5.95
CA CYS A 158 -6.71 18.08 -6.69
C CYS A 158 -8.06 17.49 -6.25
N LYS A 159 -8.89 17.05 -7.22
CA LYS A 159 -10.15 16.33 -6.99
C LYS A 159 -9.92 14.84 -6.73
N ALA A 160 -8.90 14.25 -7.38
CA ALA A 160 -8.54 12.85 -7.23
C ALA A 160 -7.89 12.57 -5.87
N GLU A 161 -7.89 11.30 -5.46
CA GLU A 161 -7.00 10.83 -4.39
C GLU A 161 -5.55 10.98 -4.84
N VAL A 162 -4.68 11.41 -3.95
CA VAL A 162 -3.26 11.59 -4.26
C VAL A 162 -2.44 10.56 -3.47
N LEU A 163 -1.63 9.79 -4.17
CA LEU A 163 -0.60 8.94 -3.59
C LEU A 163 0.77 9.50 -3.96
N ILE A 164 1.63 9.71 -2.98
CA ILE A 164 3.01 10.12 -3.24
C ILE A 164 3.88 8.87 -3.33
N ARG A 165 4.62 8.72 -4.44
CA ARG A 165 5.54 7.59 -4.63
C ARG A 165 6.97 8.08 -4.74
N ASP A 166 7.85 7.53 -3.90
CA ASP A 166 9.28 7.83 -4.00
C ASP A 166 10.13 6.59 -3.67
N GLY A 167 11.21 6.41 -4.41
CA GLY A 167 12.23 5.39 -4.20
C GLY A 167 13.41 5.85 -3.33
N LEU A 168 13.37 7.05 -2.77
CA LEU A 168 14.43 7.60 -1.93
C LEU A 168 14.02 7.60 -0.46
N ILE A 169 15.01 7.56 0.43
CA ILE A 169 14.80 7.80 1.87
C ILE A 169 14.34 9.25 2.03
N ARG A 170 13.20 9.42 2.73
CA ARG A 170 12.59 10.72 2.96
C ARG A 170 12.44 10.99 4.44
N ASN A 171 12.89 12.17 4.86
CA ASN A 171 12.69 12.67 6.23
C ASN A 171 11.40 13.50 6.38
N ASP A 172 10.71 13.77 5.27
CA ASP A 172 9.53 14.64 5.18
C ASP A 172 8.21 13.87 5.01
N LEU A 173 8.19 12.57 5.35
CA LEU A 173 6.99 11.73 5.23
C LEU A 173 5.81 12.28 6.02
N ALA A 174 6.05 12.78 7.24
CA ALA A 174 4.99 13.36 8.07
C ALA A 174 4.40 14.62 7.42
N GLU A 175 5.24 15.47 6.82
CA GLU A 175 4.79 16.67 6.11
C GLU A 175 3.95 16.32 4.89
N LEU A 176 4.40 15.39 4.06
CA LEU A 176 3.64 14.89 2.89
C LEU A 176 2.31 14.26 3.30
N MET A 177 2.32 13.39 4.31
CA MET A 177 1.12 12.73 4.79
C MET A 177 0.18 13.67 5.55
N GLY A 178 0.68 14.79 6.04
CA GLY A 178 -0.12 15.87 6.65
C GLY A 178 -1.00 16.63 5.64
N LEU A 179 -0.72 16.54 4.34
CA LEU A 179 -1.55 17.18 3.32
C LEU A 179 -2.90 16.46 3.20
N ASP A 180 -4.01 17.20 3.29
CA ASP A 180 -5.37 16.66 3.36
C ASP A 180 -5.71 15.67 2.23
N LYS A 181 -5.31 15.99 1.01
CA LYS A 181 -5.62 15.20 -0.18
C LYS A 181 -4.70 14.00 -0.40
N VAL A 182 -3.58 13.91 0.30
CA VAL A 182 -2.67 12.76 0.22
C VAL A 182 -3.31 11.60 0.96
N LEU A 183 -3.65 10.53 0.23
CA LEU A 183 -4.12 9.27 0.79
C LEU A 183 -3.04 8.57 1.59
N GLY A 184 -1.80 8.63 1.11
CA GLY A 184 -0.67 7.95 1.70
C GLY A 184 0.60 8.10 0.88
N VAL A 185 1.61 7.33 1.29
CA VAL A 185 2.90 7.27 0.62
C VAL A 185 3.22 5.86 0.14
N SER A 186 3.78 5.78 -1.06
CA SER A 186 4.29 4.55 -1.66
C SER A 186 5.82 4.61 -1.61
N THR A 187 6.41 3.98 -0.61
CA THR A 187 7.85 3.97 -0.38
C THR A 187 8.30 2.63 0.17
N ASN A 188 9.56 2.25 -0.10
CA ASN A 188 10.22 1.06 0.45
C ASN A 188 11.30 1.43 1.46
N TYR A 189 11.50 2.71 1.69
CA TYR A 189 12.58 3.22 2.52
C TYR A 189 12.04 3.67 3.87
N PHE A 190 11.82 2.68 4.73
CA PHE A 190 11.52 2.90 6.14
C PHE A 190 12.79 2.76 6.95
N GLU A 191 12.92 3.56 7.99
CA GLU A 191 13.96 3.38 8.98
C GLU A 191 13.85 1.95 9.56
N GLU A 192 14.96 1.21 9.57
CA GLU A 192 15.03 -0.20 10.01
C GLU A 192 14.11 -1.16 9.23
N LYS A 193 13.52 -0.73 8.11
CA LYS A 193 12.56 -1.50 7.30
C LYS A 193 11.36 -2.03 8.10
N ASP A 194 10.96 -1.31 9.15
CA ASP A 194 9.87 -1.65 10.04
C ASP A 194 8.68 -0.69 9.81
N ILE A 195 7.65 -1.18 9.13
CA ILE A 195 6.46 -0.39 8.80
C ILE A 195 5.65 -0.06 10.06
N TYR A 196 5.58 -0.96 11.04
CA TYR A 196 4.89 -0.68 12.30
C TYR A 196 5.56 0.44 13.08
N LYS A 197 6.89 0.44 13.13
CA LYS A 197 7.66 1.54 13.76
C LYS A 197 7.43 2.86 13.03
N ALA A 198 7.46 2.85 11.69
CA ALA A 198 7.19 4.03 10.88
C ALA A 198 5.78 4.58 11.14
N LYS A 199 4.76 3.71 11.20
CA LYS A 199 3.38 4.11 11.52
C LYS A 199 3.25 4.72 12.92
N ARG A 200 3.89 4.14 13.94
CA ARG A 200 3.88 4.72 15.29
C ARG A 200 4.51 6.10 15.32
N SER A 201 5.68 6.26 14.69
CA SER A 201 6.33 7.56 14.58
C SER A 201 5.44 8.60 13.87
N LEU A 202 4.74 8.20 12.81
CA LEU A 202 3.78 9.08 12.12
C LEU A 202 2.61 9.45 13.05
N LYS A 203 2.07 8.50 13.81
CA LYS A 203 0.98 8.75 14.76
C LYS A 203 1.40 9.70 15.88
N GLU A 204 2.60 9.54 16.42
CA GLU A 204 3.22 10.45 17.41
C GLU A 204 3.36 11.89 16.85
N ASN A 205 3.57 12.02 15.54
CA ASN A 205 3.59 13.30 14.84
C ASN A 205 2.19 13.79 14.39
N GLY A 206 1.12 13.19 14.91
CA GLY A 206 -0.25 13.64 14.67
C GLY A 206 -0.87 13.18 13.36
N ILE A 207 -0.24 12.25 12.64
CA ILE A 207 -0.77 11.67 11.41
C ILE A 207 -1.67 10.47 11.76
N ASP A 208 -2.93 10.50 11.33
CA ASP A 208 -3.86 9.38 11.54
C ASP A 208 -3.53 8.21 10.61
N VAL A 209 -2.84 7.22 11.15
CA VAL A 209 -2.47 5.95 10.51
C VAL A 209 -2.96 4.77 11.33
N ALA A 210 -3.23 3.65 10.69
CA ALA A 210 -3.61 2.43 11.37
C ALA A 210 -2.42 1.84 12.15
N VAL A 211 -2.56 1.69 13.45
CA VAL A 211 -1.62 0.99 14.33
C VAL A 211 -2.38 -0.02 15.18
N PHE A 212 -1.69 -1.01 15.72
CA PHE A 212 -2.28 -1.91 16.71
C PHE A 212 -2.40 -1.17 18.03
N GLU A 213 -3.63 -1.17 18.56
CA GLU A 213 -3.98 -0.61 19.86
C GLU A 213 -4.88 -1.60 20.59
N SER A 214 -4.67 -1.77 21.88
CA SER A 214 -5.60 -2.53 22.70
C SER A 214 -6.73 -1.62 23.22
N ALA A 215 -7.94 -2.14 23.20
CA ALA A 215 -9.10 -1.48 23.82
C ALA A 215 -9.14 -1.68 25.35
N VAL A 216 -8.25 -2.52 25.91
CA VAL A 216 -8.18 -2.86 27.32
C VAL A 216 -6.72 -2.81 27.80
N ASP A 217 -6.50 -2.43 29.03
CA ASP A 217 -5.19 -2.53 29.66
C ASP A 217 -4.88 -3.97 30.09
N PHE A 218 -3.59 -4.32 30.19
CA PHE A 218 -3.21 -5.66 30.65
C PHE A 218 -3.74 -5.98 32.05
N ALA A 219 -3.86 -4.97 32.90
CA ALA A 219 -4.41 -5.10 34.25
C ALA A 219 -5.91 -5.46 34.31
N ASP A 220 -6.64 -5.26 33.22
CA ASP A 220 -8.06 -5.60 33.13
C ASP A 220 -8.31 -7.10 32.87
N PHE A 221 -7.25 -7.83 32.46
CA PHE A 221 -7.37 -9.27 32.28
C PHE A 221 -7.40 -10.02 33.62
N LYS A 222 -8.14 -11.11 33.65
CA LYS A 222 -8.07 -12.05 34.79
C LYS A 222 -6.77 -12.83 34.71
N LEU A 223 -5.82 -12.43 35.50
CA LEU A 223 -4.49 -13.07 35.58
C LEU A 223 -4.59 -14.41 36.33
N MET A 224 -3.71 -15.34 35.96
CA MET A 224 -3.41 -16.55 36.73
C MET A 224 -2.58 -16.16 37.96
N ASP A 225 -2.43 -17.10 38.93
CA ASP A 225 -1.66 -16.87 40.16
C ASP A 225 -0.19 -16.44 39.91
N ASN A 226 0.34 -16.79 38.76
CA ASN A 226 1.69 -16.44 38.32
C ASN A 226 1.76 -15.13 37.48
N GLY A 227 0.68 -14.36 37.41
CA GLY A 227 0.62 -13.08 36.70
C GLY A 227 0.53 -13.20 35.18
N LEU A 228 0.28 -14.40 34.65
CA LEU A 228 0.17 -14.64 33.21
C LEU A 228 -1.29 -14.74 32.74
N ILE A 229 -1.50 -14.47 31.46
CA ILE A 229 -2.75 -14.80 30.75
C ILE A 229 -2.51 -15.94 29.75
N PRO A 230 -3.44 -16.88 29.57
CA PRO A 230 -3.37 -17.83 28.48
C PRO A 230 -3.75 -17.14 27.16
N ALA A 231 -2.97 -17.37 26.10
CA ALA A 231 -3.22 -16.90 24.76
C ALA A 231 -3.47 -18.10 23.84
N VAL A 232 -4.67 -18.19 23.28
CA VAL A 232 -5.02 -19.20 22.27
C VAL A 232 -4.70 -18.58 20.91
N VAL A 233 -3.81 -19.23 20.17
CA VAL A 233 -3.41 -18.80 18.82
C VAL A 233 -4.22 -19.60 17.82
N GLN A 234 -4.92 -18.90 16.96
CA GLN A 234 -5.79 -19.48 15.96
C GLN A 234 -5.47 -18.89 14.59
N ASP A 235 -5.40 -19.73 13.57
CA ASP A 235 -5.34 -19.28 12.19
C ASP A 235 -6.66 -18.60 11.82
N TYR A 236 -6.58 -17.36 11.35
CA TYR A 236 -7.79 -16.56 11.11
C TYR A 236 -8.53 -16.94 9.82
N ARG A 237 -7.88 -17.63 8.87
CA ARG A 237 -8.50 -18.11 7.62
C ARG A 237 -9.21 -19.44 7.82
N THR A 238 -8.53 -20.38 8.49
CA THR A 238 -9.04 -21.76 8.69
C THR A 238 -9.78 -21.95 10.00
N ASN A 239 -9.66 -21.03 10.95
CA ASN A 239 -10.09 -21.15 12.34
C ASN A 239 -9.44 -22.32 13.11
N GLU A 240 -8.36 -22.89 12.59
CA GLU A 240 -7.61 -23.94 13.26
C GLU A 240 -6.84 -23.39 14.46
N VAL A 241 -6.97 -24.04 15.62
CA VAL A 241 -6.18 -23.67 16.79
C VAL A 241 -4.76 -24.22 16.63
N LEU A 242 -3.79 -23.32 16.49
CA LEU A 242 -2.40 -23.65 16.24
C LEU A 242 -1.66 -24.01 17.53
N MET A 243 -1.89 -23.27 18.61
CA MET A 243 -1.23 -23.47 19.89
C MET A 243 -1.90 -22.71 21.02
N VAL A 244 -1.52 -23.08 22.26
CA VAL A 244 -1.77 -22.28 23.47
C VAL A 244 -0.45 -21.87 24.06
N ALA A 245 -0.30 -20.58 24.30
CA ALA A 245 0.88 -19.98 24.93
C ALA A 245 0.47 -19.12 26.12
N TYR A 246 1.43 -18.43 26.71
CA TYR A 246 1.19 -17.52 27.82
C TYR A 246 1.82 -16.16 27.53
N MET A 247 1.20 -15.11 28.07
CA MET A 247 1.70 -13.74 27.94
C MET A 247 1.75 -13.10 29.32
N ASN A 248 2.79 -12.30 29.54
CA ASN A 248 2.88 -11.30 30.61
C ASN A 248 2.63 -9.91 30.00
N GLU A 249 2.62 -8.87 30.82
CA GLU A 249 2.41 -7.50 30.36
C GLU A 249 3.44 -7.06 29.31
N GLU A 250 4.71 -7.44 29.49
CA GLU A 250 5.79 -7.09 28.56
C GLU A 250 5.57 -7.71 27.17
N SER A 251 5.28 -9.02 27.11
CA SER A 251 5.01 -9.71 25.83
C SER A 251 3.73 -9.23 25.17
N PHE A 252 2.69 -8.88 25.95
CA PHE A 252 1.47 -8.27 25.43
C PHE A 252 1.77 -6.90 24.80
N ARG A 253 2.48 -6.03 25.51
CA ARG A 253 2.88 -4.71 25.00
C ARG A 253 3.73 -4.84 23.74
N HIS A 254 4.74 -5.72 23.77
CA HIS A 254 5.61 -5.95 22.62
C HIS A 254 4.86 -6.49 21.39
N THR A 255 3.84 -7.33 21.60
CA THR A 255 2.93 -7.77 20.50
C THR A 255 2.22 -6.59 19.85
N LEU A 256 1.68 -5.66 20.64
CA LEU A 256 1.01 -4.46 20.10
C LEU A 256 2.02 -3.53 19.39
N GLU A 257 3.22 -3.42 19.91
CA GLU A 257 4.26 -2.57 19.33
C GLU A 257 4.79 -3.07 18.00
N THR A 258 4.95 -4.37 17.86
CA THR A 258 5.60 -4.96 16.67
C THR A 258 4.63 -5.56 15.67
N GLY A 259 3.36 -5.75 16.05
CA GLY A 259 2.39 -6.50 15.27
C GLY A 259 2.71 -8.00 15.17
N LYS A 260 3.69 -8.49 15.94
CA LYS A 260 4.12 -9.88 15.95
C LYS A 260 3.85 -10.51 17.31
N MET A 261 3.14 -11.64 17.31
CA MET A 261 2.82 -12.34 18.54
C MET A 261 4.09 -12.68 19.32
N THR A 262 4.16 -12.17 20.54
CA THR A 262 5.26 -12.41 21.47
C THR A 262 4.71 -13.11 22.70
N TYR A 263 5.38 -14.17 23.13
CA TYR A 263 4.95 -15.01 24.23
C TYR A 263 5.93 -14.98 25.38
N TYR A 264 5.42 -15.25 26.58
CA TYR A 264 6.26 -15.47 27.77
C TYR A 264 6.74 -16.94 27.79
N SER A 265 8.07 -17.14 27.82
CA SER A 265 8.65 -18.48 28.03
C SER A 265 8.61 -18.83 29.52
N ARG A 266 8.12 -20.02 29.83
CA ARG A 266 8.10 -20.57 31.19
C ARG A 266 9.32 -21.43 31.51
N SER A 267 10.23 -21.61 30.56
CA SER A 267 11.50 -22.37 30.71
C SER A 267 12.65 -21.46 31.08
#